data_257a26ca3af5fb47befb5e3e242b6f20
#
_entry.id   257a26ca3af5fb47befb5e3e242b6f20
#
_cell.length_a   1.000
_cell.length_b   1.000
_cell.length_c   1.000
_cell.angle_alpha   90.00
_cell.angle_beta   90.00
_cell.angle_gamma   90.00
#
_symmetry.space_group_name_H-M   'P 1'
#
loop_
_entity.id
_entity.type
_entity.pdbx_description
1 polymer ?
#
loop_
_entity_poly.entity_id
_entity_poly.type
_entity_poly.pdbx_seq_one_letter_code
_entity_poly.pdbx_strand_id
1 'polypeptide(L)'
;MIAAQVFAAQRLKDEGLTNIGLLYVVGEEDGSDGAKVANSIPNSNKFLINGEPTESQQAIATKGALRVVIEAKGRTAHSAYPELGESAIEKLLDILNDVRRTDWPANAELGPTTYNIGTITGGRRPNVVADFAASELMFRTITEPDELFEMIVEVVGGRAEIKRGFSLPP
;
A
#
# COMPACT_ATOMS: atom_id res chain seq x y z
N MET A 1 -2.07 5.50 23.28
CA MET A 1 -0.99 4.49 23.17
C MET A 1 0.21 4.85 24.04
N ILE A 2 0.95 5.93 23.77
CA ILE A 2 2.17 6.35 24.51
C ILE A 2 1.98 6.35 26.03
N ALA A 3 0.91 6.95 26.55
CA ALA A 3 0.65 6.97 27.99
C ALA A 3 0.55 5.56 28.58
N ALA A 4 -0.13 4.62 27.90
CA ALA A 4 -0.24 3.24 28.37
C ALA A 4 1.12 2.53 28.43
N GLN A 5 1.98 2.74 27.42
CA GLN A 5 3.33 2.19 27.39
C GLN A 5 4.21 2.76 28.54
N VAL A 6 4.12 4.08 28.80
CA VAL A 6 4.84 4.71 29.90
C VAL A 6 4.39 4.14 31.25
N PHE A 7 3.07 4.04 31.49
CA PHE A 7 2.55 3.46 32.74
C PHE A 7 2.93 1.99 32.90
N ALA A 8 2.87 1.20 31.85
CA ALA A 8 3.27 -0.21 31.88
C ALA A 8 4.78 -0.34 32.21
N ALA A 9 5.63 0.44 31.55
CA ALA A 9 7.07 0.42 31.80
C ALA A 9 7.42 0.88 33.23
N GLN A 10 6.73 1.92 33.73
CA GLN A 10 6.93 2.36 35.12
C GLN A 10 6.55 1.26 36.11
N ARG A 11 5.40 0.63 35.93
CA ARG A 11 4.96 -0.48 36.78
C ARG A 11 5.94 -1.64 36.78
N LEU A 12 6.40 -2.06 35.60
CA LEU A 12 7.39 -3.13 35.47
C LEU A 12 8.73 -2.77 36.17
N LYS A 13 9.14 -1.50 36.07
CA LYS A 13 10.32 -1.00 36.79
C LYS A 13 10.15 -1.06 38.30
N ASP A 14 8.97 -0.69 38.79
CA ASP A 14 8.64 -0.76 40.23
C ASP A 14 8.61 -2.22 40.75
N GLU A 15 8.27 -3.16 39.87
CA GLU A 15 8.33 -4.61 40.11
C GLU A 15 9.76 -5.19 39.98
N GLY A 16 10.77 -4.37 39.68
CA GLY A 16 12.18 -4.77 39.64
C GLY A 16 12.74 -5.14 38.24
N LEU A 17 11.97 -5.00 37.19
CA LEU A 17 12.50 -5.18 35.81
C LEU A 17 13.30 -3.95 35.39
N THR A 18 14.58 -4.16 35.04
CA THR A 18 15.51 -3.07 34.68
C THR A 18 15.97 -3.10 33.22
N ASN A 19 15.57 -4.14 32.46
CA ASN A 19 15.98 -4.37 31.07
C ASN A 19 14.89 -3.97 30.07
N ILE A 20 14.19 -2.88 30.36
CA ILE A 20 13.12 -2.34 29.51
C ILE A 20 13.56 -0.99 28.96
N GLY A 21 13.36 -0.77 27.66
CA GLY A 21 13.51 0.50 26.99
C GLY A 21 12.20 0.95 26.36
N LEU A 22 11.97 2.25 26.27
CA LEU A 22 10.90 2.85 25.48
C LEU A 22 11.54 3.56 24.30
N LEU A 23 11.06 3.25 23.11
CA LEU A 23 11.49 3.88 21.86
C LEU A 23 10.30 4.58 21.23
N TYR A 24 10.39 5.88 21.06
CA TYR A 24 9.41 6.69 20.34
C TYR A 24 10.05 7.25 19.08
N VAL A 25 9.40 7.01 17.97
CA VAL A 25 9.87 7.42 16.65
C VAL A 25 8.87 8.39 16.03
N VAL A 26 9.32 9.15 15.02
CA VAL A 26 8.51 10.14 14.30
C VAL A 26 8.31 9.70 12.84
N GLY A 27 7.32 10.31 12.17
CA GLY A 27 7.12 10.14 10.72
C GLY A 27 6.54 8.78 10.33
N GLU A 28 5.76 8.12 11.20
CA GLU A 28 5.13 6.83 10.86
C GLU A 28 4.18 6.99 9.67
N GLU A 29 3.33 8.01 9.68
CA GLU A 29 2.34 8.32 8.64
C GLU A 29 2.96 8.84 7.32
N ASP A 30 4.22 9.27 7.34
CA ASP A 30 4.95 9.83 6.20
C ASP A 30 6.31 9.16 6.00
N GLY A 31 6.27 7.89 5.58
CA GLY A 31 7.47 7.13 5.19
C GLY A 31 8.26 6.47 6.31
N SER A 32 7.84 6.58 7.60
CA SER A 32 8.43 5.90 8.77
C SER A 32 9.93 6.18 8.98
N ASP A 33 10.40 7.38 8.70
CA ASP A 33 11.83 7.71 8.73
C ASP A 33 12.47 7.51 10.11
N GLY A 34 11.73 7.82 11.19
CA GLY A 34 12.20 7.56 12.53
C GLY A 34 12.43 6.08 12.81
N ALA A 35 11.54 5.21 12.35
CA ALA A 35 11.71 3.75 12.48
C ALA A 35 12.88 3.23 11.66
N LYS A 36 13.09 3.73 10.43
CA LYS A 36 14.24 3.37 9.58
C LYS A 36 15.56 3.73 10.25
N VAL A 37 15.65 4.95 10.81
CA VAL A 37 16.85 5.37 11.57
C VAL A 37 17.05 4.49 12.79
N ALA A 38 16.01 4.24 13.58
CA ALA A 38 16.12 3.39 14.76
C ALA A 38 16.59 1.97 14.40
N ASN A 39 16.07 1.40 13.32
CA ASN A 39 16.44 0.08 12.83
C ASN A 39 17.88 -0.01 12.29
N SER A 40 18.47 1.10 11.89
CA SER A 40 19.89 1.16 11.45
C SER A 40 20.89 1.19 12.61
N ILE A 41 20.42 1.40 13.84
CA ILE A 41 21.26 1.47 15.04
C ILE A 41 21.39 0.07 15.65
N PRO A 42 22.60 -0.51 15.71
CA PRO A 42 22.81 -1.80 16.36
C PRO A 42 22.32 -1.78 17.80
N ASN A 43 21.58 -2.81 18.19
CA ASN A 43 21.09 -2.95 19.56
C ASN A 43 21.12 -4.43 20.01
N SER A 44 21.04 -4.67 21.32
CA SER A 44 21.02 -6.00 21.93
C SER A 44 19.63 -6.43 22.41
N ASN A 45 18.58 -5.73 22.01
CA ASN A 45 17.22 -6.06 22.40
C ASN A 45 16.82 -7.42 21.79
N LYS A 46 16.22 -8.29 22.59
CA LYS A 46 15.76 -9.61 22.15
C LYS A 46 14.31 -9.62 21.70
N PHE A 47 13.53 -8.66 22.19
CA PHE A 47 12.09 -8.56 21.93
C PHE A 47 11.73 -7.11 21.65
N LEU A 48 10.79 -6.92 20.73
CA LEU A 48 10.13 -5.67 20.44
C LEU A 48 8.63 -5.83 20.66
N ILE A 49 8.02 -4.93 21.43
CA ILE A 49 6.57 -4.83 21.55
C ILE A 49 6.16 -3.53 20.86
N ASN A 50 5.53 -3.66 19.71
CA ASN A 50 4.97 -2.53 18.98
C ASN A 50 3.58 -2.19 19.51
N GLY A 51 3.33 -0.93 19.79
CA GLY A 51 2.05 -0.45 20.29
C GLY A 51 1.22 0.17 19.17
N GLU A 52 0.16 -0.53 18.77
CA GLU A 52 -0.83 -0.07 17.81
C GLU A 52 -2.26 -0.25 18.32
N PRO A 53 -3.26 0.51 17.82
CA PRO A 53 -4.65 0.27 18.15
C PRO A 53 -5.13 -1.05 17.56
N THR A 54 -5.20 -2.09 18.39
CA THR A 54 -5.57 -3.47 18.00
C THR A 54 -6.80 -3.96 18.76
N GLU A 55 -7.73 -3.07 19.14
CA GLU A 55 -8.90 -3.40 19.96
C GLU A 55 -8.53 -4.13 21.27
N SER A 56 -7.37 -3.79 21.84
CA SER A 56 -6.80 -4.41 23.05
C SER A 56 -6.47 -5.91 22.89
N GLN A 57 -6.24 -6.36 21.66
CA GLN A 57 -5.79 -7.71 21.38
C GLN A 57 -4.35 -7.74 20.90
N GLN A 58 -3.68 -8.87 21.10
CA GLN A 58 -2.34 -9.06 20.59
C GLN A 58 -2.41 -9.38 19.09
N ALA A 59 -1.83 -8.52 18.24
CA ALA A 59 -1.59 -8.83 16.84
C ALA A 59 -0.34 -9.72 16.73
N ILE A 60 -0.42 -10.79 15.97
CA ILE A 60 0.66 -11.76 15.76
C ILE A 60 1.33 -11.61 14.39
N ALA A 61 0.68 -10.92 13.46
CA ALA A 61 1.16 -10.67 12.11
C ALA A 61 0.54 -9.39 11.55
N THR A 62 1.10 -8.86 10.49
CA THR A 62 0.58 -7.70 9.75
C THR A 62 0.68 -7.95 8.26
N LYS A 63 -0.24 -7.36 7.49
CA LYS A 63 -0.12 -7.35 6.02
C LYS A 63 0.95 -6.37 5.60
N GLY A 64 1.66 -6.70 4.54
CA GLY A 64 2.55 -5.79 3.85
C GLY A 64 1.78 -4.71 3.06
N ALA A 65 2.53 -3.88 2.36
CA ALA A 65 1.98 -2.82 1.53
C ALA A 65 2.68 -2.76 0.17
N LEU A 66 1.92 -2.47 -0.89
CA LEU A 66 2.45 -2.18 -2.21
C LEU A 66 1.62 -1.07 -2.85
N ARG A 67 2.28 0.04 -3.16
CA ARG A 67 1.70 1.14 -3.93
C ARG A 67 2.04 0.98 -5.40
N VAL A 68 1.05 1.12 -6.27
CA VAL A 68 1.24 1.07 -7.73
C VAL A 68 0.53 2.23 -8.39
N VAL A 69 1.13 2.77 -9.44
CA VAL A 69 0.50 3.74 -10.35
C VAL A 69 0.34 3.08 -11.71
N ILE A 70 -0.86 3.10 -12.27
CA ILE A 70 -1.17 2.60 -13.61
C ILE A 70 -1.47 3.81 -14.48
N GLU A 71 -0.67 4.00 -15.55
CA GLU A 71 -0.80 5.12 -16.49
C GLU A 71 -1.18 4.62 -17.88
N ALA A 72 -2.41 4.88 -18.29
CA ALA A 72 -2.89 4.56 -19.62
C ALA A 72 -2.66 5.73 -20.58
N LYS A 73 -2.22 5.42 -21.78
CA LYS A 73 -2.04 6.37 -22.89
C LYS A 73 -3.03 6.09 -24.00
N GLY A 74 -3.49 7.13 -24.65
CA GLY A 74 -4.44 7.06 -25.75
C GLY A 74 -4.10 8.06 -26.86
N ARG A 75 -5.08 8.34 -27.69
CA ARG A 75 -4.99 9.30 -28.78
C ARG A 75 -6.22 10.20 -28.80
N THR A 76 -6.01 11.51 -28.83
CA THR A 76 -7.11 12.48 -28.87
C THR A 76 -7.88 12.41 -30.20
N ALA A 77 -9.18 12.63 -30.09
CA ALA A 77 -10.08 12.91 -31.21
C ALA A 77 -11.26 13.75 -30.72
N HIS A 78 -12.03 14.31 -31.64
CA HIS A 78 -13.30 14.92 -31.29
C HIS A 78 -14.31 13.83 -30.90
N SER A 79 -15.07 14.06 -29.82
CA SER A 79 -16.02 13.06 -29.28
C SER A 79 -17.12 12.63 -30.26
N ALA A 80 -17.39 13.40 -31.32
CA ALA A 80 -18.32 13.02 -32.38
C ALA A 80 -17.72 11.96 -33.33
N TYR A 81 -16.41 11.72 -33.30
CA TYR A 81 -15.68 10.78 -34.14
C TYR A 81 -14.71 9.97 -33.27
N PRO A 82 -15.23 9.20 -32.28
CA PRO A 82 -14.39 8.50 -31.29
C PRO A 82 -13.50 7.44 -31.94
N GLU A 83 -13.88 6.89 -33.07
CA GLU A 83 -13.12 5.89 -33.85
C GLU A 83 -11.76 6.43 -34.38
N LEU A 84 -11.60 7.74 -34.45
CA LEU A 84 -10.35 8.38 -34.83
C LEU A 84 -9.37 8.54 -33.63
N GLY A 85 -9.86 8.29 -32.42
CA GLY A 85 -9.10 8.37 -31.19
C GLY A 85 -8.86 7.00 -30.53
N GLU A 86 -8.31 7.05 -29.32
CA GLU A 86 -8.19 5.92 -28.41
C GLU A 86 -8.29 6.46 -26.98
N SER A 87 -9.36 6.10 -26.28
CA SER A 87 -9.60 6.65 -24.94
C SER A 87 -8.72 5.98 -23.88
N ALA A 88 -7.81 6.75 -23.29
CA ALA A 88 -7.03 6.32 -22.14
C ALA A 88 -7.92 6.06 -20.90
N ILE A 89 -9.02 6.79 -20.75
CA ILE A 89 -9.96 6.59 -19.64
C ILE A 89 -10.65 5.24 -19.78
N GLU A 90 -11.20 4.89 -20.95
CA GLU A 90 -11.84 3.59 -21.19
C GLU A 90 -10.84 2.45 -20.96
N LYS A 91 -9.63 2.58 -21.49
CA LYS A 91 -8.55 1.62 -21.28
C LYS A 91 -8.24 1.43 -19.79
N LEU A 92 -8.14 2.52 -19.03
CA LEU A 92 -7.89 2.46 -17.57
C LEU A 92 -9.06 1.79 -16.85
N LEU A 93 -10.30 2.10 -17.21
CA LEU A 93 -11.49 1.50 -16.61
C LEU A 93 -11.53 -0.01 -16.83
N ASP A 94 -11.19 -0.48 -18.04
CA ASP A 94 -11.10 -1.90 -18.35
C ASP A 94 -10.04 -2.59 -17.48
N ILE A 95 -8.85 -1.99 -17.35
CA ILE A 95 -7.78 -2.50 -16.47
C ILE A 95 -8.26 -2.56 -15.01
N LEU A 96 -8.88 -1.50 -14.50
CA LEU A 96 -9.39 -1.48 -13.13
C LEU A 96 -10.53 -2.49 -12.91
N ASN A 97 -11.34 -2.78 -13.93
CA ASN A 97 -12.32 -3.86 -13.88
C ASN A 97 -11.65 -5.24 -13.77
N ASP A 98 -10.56 -5.46 -14.50
CA ASP A 98 -9.80 -6.71 -14.39
C ASP A 98 -9.15 -6.84 -13.01
N VAL A 99 -8.57 -5.77 -12.46
CA VAL A 99 -8.07 -5.73 -11.08
C VAL A 99 -9.16 -6.11 -10.08
N ARG A 100 -10.40 -5.64 -10.28
CA ARG A 100 -11.55 -5.95 -9.41
C ARG A 100 -12.05 -7.38 -9.51
N ARG A 101 -11.81 -8.06 -10.64
CA ARG A 101 -12.23 -9.44 -10.89
C ARG A 101 -11.14 -10.46 -10.58
N THR A 102 -9.92 -10.00 -10.33
CA THR A 102 -8.79 -10.87 -10.02
C THR A 102 -8.95 -11.47 -8.64
N ASP A 103 -8.77 -12.78 -8.53
CA ASP A 103 -8.67 -13.49 -7.26
C ASP A 103 -7.26 -13.29 -6.68
N TRP A 104 -7.16 -12.31 -5.80
CA TRP A 104 -5.90 -12.01 -5.13
C TRP A 104 -5.56 -13.05 -4.06
N PRO A 105 -4.26 -13.29 -3.74
CA PRO A 105 -3.83 -14.27 -2.75
C PRO A 105 -4.56 -14.11 -1.40
N ALA A 106 -4.89 -15.23 -0.79
CA ALA A 106 -5.52 -15.30 0.52
C ALA A 106 -4.90 -16.43 1.35
N ASN A 107 -4.78 -16.24 2.67
CA ASN A 107 -4.41 -17.29 3.61
C ASN A 107 -5.29 -17.25 4.87
N ALA A 108 -5.19 -18.28 5.69
CA ALA A 108 -6.02 -18.40 6.90
C ALA A 108 -5.59 -17.45 8.02
N GLU A 109 -4.32 -17.03 8.04
CA GLU A 109 -3.75 -16.21 9.12
C GLU A 109 -4.04 -14.72 8.93
N LEU A 110 -3.77 -14.19 7.74
CA LEU A 110 -3.92 -12.76 7.41
C LEU A 110 -5.19 -12.47 6.59
N GLY A 111 -5.91 -13.51 6.15
CA GLY A 111 -7.07 -13.36 5.26
C GLY A 111 -6.64 -13.01 3.82
N PRO A 112 -7.52 -12.37 3.01
CA PRO A 112 -7.21 -12.02 1.63
C PRO A 112 -6.29 -10.79 1.51
N THR A 113 -5.50 -10.73 0.46
CA THR A 113 -4.94 -9.47 -0.04
C THR A 113 -6.08 -8.51 -0.34
N THR A 114 -5.98 -7.29 0.14
CA THR A 114 -6.97 -6.24 -0.12
C THR A 114 -6.32 -5.07 -0.86
N TYR A 115 -7.13 -4.26 -1.54
CA TYR A 115 -6.62 -3.06 -2.21
C TYR A 115 -7.64 -1.93 -2.15
N ASN A 116 -7.12 -0.72 -2.33
CA ASN A 116 -7.90 0.50 -2.49
C ASN A 116 -7.47 1.19 -3.79
N ILE A 117 -8.44 1.56 -4.62
CA ILE A 117 -8.22 2.50 -5.72
C ILE A 117 -8.26 3.88 -5.10
N GLY A 118 -7.10 4.45 -4.80
CA GLY A 118 -6.97 5.68 -4.03
C GLY A 118 -7.27 6.94 -4.84
N THR A 119 -6.81 6.96 -6.10
CA THR A 119 -7.04 8.09 -6.99
C THR A 119 -7.31 7.63 -8.42
N ILE A 120 -8.11 8.40 -9.15
CA ILE A 120 -8.28 8.30 -10.60
C ILE A 120 -8.23 9.72 -11.16
N THR A 121 -7.40 9.91 -12.20
CA THR A 121 -7.30 11.16 -12.95
C THR A 121 -7.29 10.88 -14.44
N GLY A 122 -7.80 11.79 -15.27
CA GLY A 122 -7.75 11.61 -16.72
C GLY A 122 -8.62 12.59 -17.49
N GLY A 123 -8.33 12.68 -18.79
CA GLY A 123 -9.04 13.54 -19.70
C GLY A 123 -8.80 15.04 -19.48
N ARG A 124 -9.34 15.85 -20.40
CA ARG A 124 -9.19 17.31 -20.33
C ARG A 124 -10.53 18.02 -20.46
N ARG A 125 -11.39 17.55 -21.39
CA ARG A 125 -12.70 18.12 -21.72
C ARG A 125 -13.66 17.03 -22.18
N PRO A 126 -14.98 17.15 -21.94
CA PRO A 126 -15.96 16.13 -22.29
C PRO A 126 -16.08 15.86 -23.80
N ASN A 127 -15.76 16.84 -24.64
CA ASN A 127 -15.84 16.74 -26.10
C ASN A 127 -14.51 16.29 -26.75
N VAL A 128 -13.55 15.80 -25.97
CA VAL A 128 -12.24 15.32 -26.47
C VAL A 128 -12.00 13.92 -25.91
N VAL A 129 -11.70 12.95 -26.78
CA VAL A 129 -11.24 11.62 -26.40
C VAL A 129 -9.95 11.74 -25.60
N ALA A 130 -9.91 11.12 -24.42
CA ALA A 130 -8.81 11.28 -23.47
C ALA A 130 -7.53 10.59 -23.96
N ASP A 131 -6.43 11.32 -24.00
CA ASP A 131 -5.09 10.81 -24.36
C ASP A 131 -4.26 10.31 -23.17
N PHE A 132 -4.73 10.60 -21.95
CA PHE A 132 -4.08 10.19 -20.69
C PHE A 132 -5.11 9.90 -19.61
N ALA A 133 -4.84 8.84 -18.84
CA ALA A 133 -5.52 8.57 -17.59
C ALA A 133 -4.58 7.81 -16.65
N ALA A 134 -4.69 8.05 -15.36
CA ALA A 134 -3.90 7.37 -14.35
C ALA A 134 -4.73 7.03 -13.11
N SER A 135 -4.35 5.94 -12.45
CA SER A 135 -4.90 5.53 -11.17
C SER A 135 -3.78 5.11 -10.24
N GLU A 136 -3.92 5.44 -8.97
CA GLU A 136 -3.04 5.01 -7.91
C GLU A 136 -3.76 4.03 -6.99
N LEU A 137 -3.16 2.87 -6.79
CA LEU A 137 -3.68 1.79 -5.96
C LEU A 137 -2.74 1.50 -4.80
N MET A 138 -3.33 1.19 -3.65
CA MET A 138 -2.62 0.70 -2.47
C MET A 138 -3.11 -0.71 -2.16
N PHE A 139 -2.22 -1.68 -2.24
CA PHE A 139 -2.47 -3.06 -1.85
C PHE A 139 -1.98 -3.33 -0.43
N ARG A 140 -2.74 -4.14 0.32
CA ARG A 140 -2.33 -4.76 1.56
C ARG A 140 -2.07 -6.23 1.28
N THR A 141 -0.80 -6.58 1.08
CA THR A 141 -0.37 -7.91 0.60
C THR A 141 -0.13 -8.89 1.73
N ILE A 142 -0.30 -10.17 1.42
CA ILE A 142 0.05 -11.32 2.28
C ILE A 142 1.18 -12.16 1.68
N THR A 143 1.65 -11.77 0.50
CA THR A 143 2.81 -12.32 -0.20
C THR A 143 3.89 -11.26 -0.31
N GLU A 144 5.08 -11.68 -0.72
CA GLU A 144 6.14 -10.72 -1.02
C GLU A 144 5.67 -9.69 -2.05
N PRO A 145 6.01 -8.41 -1.88
CA PRO A 145 5.57 -7.35 -2.79
C PRO A 145 5.99 -7.58 -4.25
N ASP A 146 7.09 -8.29 -4.50
CA ASP A 146 7.55 -8.61 -5.85
C ASP A 146 6.60 -9.59 -6.54
N GLU A 147 6.16 -10.63 -5.84
CA GLU A 147 5.19 -11.60 -6.36
C GLU A 147 3.85 -10.92 -6.70
N LEU A 148 3.36 -10.08 -5.80
CA LEU A 148 2.13 -9.33 -6.05
C LEU A 148 2.28 -8.37 -7.22
N PHE A 149 3.44 -7.71 -7.35
CA PHE A 149 3.69 -6.80 -8.46
C PHE A 149 3.66 -7.51 -9.81
N GLU A 150 4.25 -8.70 -9.92
CA GLU A 150 4.19 -9.52 -11.13
C GLU A 150 2.74 -9.90 -11.50
N MET A 151 1.91 -10.28 -10.52
CA MET A 151 0.49 -10.53 -10.77
C MET A 151 -0.23 -9.29 -11.31
N ILE A 152 0.08 -8.10 -10.79
CA ILE A 152 -0.50 -6.84 -11.28
C ILE A 152 -0.04 -6.57 -12.72
N VAL A 153 1.23 -6.82 -13.04
CA VAL A 153 1.77 -6.70 -14.41
C VAL A 153 1.02 -7.62 -15.38
N GLU A 154 0.75 -8.85 -14.98
CA GLU A 154 -0.04 -9.80 -15.77
C GLU A 154 -1.48 -9.31 -16.01
N VAL A 155 -2.15 -8.82 -14.96
CA VAL A 155 -3.52 -8.27 -15.05
C VAL A 155 -3.56 -7.06 -15.98
N VAL A 156 -2.58 -6.17 -15.92
CA VAL A 156 -2.51 -5.01 -16.83
C VAL A 156 -2.22 -5.42 -18.27
N GLY A 157 -1.48 -6.51 -18.48
CA GLY A 157 -1.29 -7.14 -19.78
C GLY A 157 -0.66 -6.23 -20.84
N GLY A 158 0.22 -5.33 -20.46
CA GLY A 158 0.89 -4.39 -21.36
C GLY A 158 0.01 -3.26 -21.91
N ARG A 159 -1.25 -3.14 -21.46
CA ARG A 159 -2.21 -2.10 -21.90
C ARG A 159 -1.89 -0.71 -21.34
N ALA A 160 -1.10 -0.65 -20.27
CA ALA A 160 -0.71 0.60 -19.60
C ALA A 160 0.71 0.48 -19.03
N GLU A 161 1.32 1.62 -18.74
CA GLU A 161 2.57 1.69 -17.98
C GLU A 161 2.27 1.49 -16.50
N ILE A 162 3.10 0.70 -15.81
CA ILE A 162 2.98 0.48 -14.37
C ILE A 162 4.22 1.03 -13.69
N LYS A 163 4.01 1.84 -12.65
CA LYS A 163 5.08 2.35 -11.80
C LYS A 163 4.91 1.78 -10.40
N ARG A 164 5.95 1.10 -9.94
CA ARG A 164 6.02 0.65 -8.56
C ARG A 164 6.40 1.81 -7.65
N GLY A 165 5.64 1.99 -6.60
CA GLY A 165 5.91 2.94 -5.54
C GLY A 165 6.47 2.27 -4.29
N PHE A 166 6.09 2.80 -3.14
CA PHE A 166 6.44 2.27 -1.82
C PHE A 166 5.98 0.81 -1.65
N SER A 167 6.81 -0.02 -1.00
CA SER A 167 6.45 -1.38 -0.65
C SER A 167 7.07 -1.82 0.68
N LEU A 168 6.33 -2.65 1.42
CA LEU A 168 6.77 -3.35 2.64
C LEU A 168 6.31 -4.80 2.56
N PRO A 169 7.12 -5.78 2.98
CA PRO A 169 6.70 -7.17 3.11
C PRO A 169 5.68 -7.34 4.25
N PRO A 170 4.90 -8.43 4.23
CA PRO A 170 4.01 -8.81 5.33
C PRO A 170 4.76 -9.25 6.60
#